data_064feaa5d07ead67df821ebe1b38161d
#
_entry.id   064feaa5d07ead67df821ebe1b38161d
#
_cell.length_a   1.000
_cell.length_b   1.000
_cell.length_c   1.000
_cell.angle_alpha   90.00
_cell.angle_beta   90.00
_cell.angle_gamma   90.00
#
_symmetry.space_group_name_H-M   'P 1'
#
loop_
_entity.id
_entity.type
_entity.pdbx_description
1 polymer ?
#
loop_
_entity_poly.entity_id
_entity_poly.type
_entity_poly.pdbx_seq_one_letter_code
_entity_poly.pdbx_strand_id
1 'polypeptide(L)'
;MNIRLYNSLTKQKEEFKPIKKKEVGLYTCGPTVYDYPHIGNLMPYIIWDVLKRILKVKGYKVKHIMNITDVGHLTSDADDGEDKLVKASRESGKNAWQIAEFFIKVFRNNLSNLNITEPTKFFRATDTVKEQIEFVRILNEKGYL
;
A
#
# COMPACT_ATOMS: atom_id res chain seq x y z
N MET A 1 -27.83 6.69 7.94
CA MET A 1 -26.70 7.62 8.18
C MET A 1 -25.75 7.54 6.99
N ASN A 2 -25.36 8.69 6.45
CA ASN A 2 -24.39 8.78 5.36
C ASN A 2 -22.97 8.70 5.93
N ILE A 3 -22.05 8.09 5.17
CA ILE A 3 -20.64 8.04 5.54
C ILE A 3 -20.05 9.42 5.26
N ARG A 4 -19.30 9.97 6.21
CA ARG A 4 -18.52 11.20 6.02
C ARG A 4 -17.06 10.90 6.25
N LEU A 5 -16.22 11.30 5.29
CA LEU A 5 -14.77 11.12 5.33
C LEU A 5 -14.08 12.49 5.30
N TYR A 6 -12.91 12.56 5.93
CA TYR A 6 -12.07 13.74 5.81
C TYR A 6 -11.39 13.73 4.45
N ASN A 7 -11.55 14.83 3.70
CA ASN A 7 -10.89 15.03 2.41
C ASN A 7 -9.70 15.98 2.60
N SER A 8 -8.49 15.46 2.39
CA SER A 8 -7.26 16.24 2.56
C SER A 8 -7.13 17.39 1.56
N LEU A 9 -7.74 17.27 0.38
CA LEU A 9 -7.73 18.32 -0.63
C LEU A 9 -8.54 19.56 -0.18
N THR A 10 -9.75 19.34 0.33
CA THR A 10 -10.64 20.41 0.80
C THR A 10 -10.46 20.74 2.28
N LYS A 11 -9.69 19.89 3.02
CA LYS A 11 -9.48 19.97 4.48
C LYS A 11 -10.77 19.94 5.30
N GLN A 12 -11.82 19.27 4.80
CA GLN A 12 -13.13 19.18 5.42
C GLN A 12 -13.63 17.75 5.49
N LYS A 13 -14.57 17.49 6.44
CA LYS A 13 -15.34 16.24 6.45
C LYS A 13 -16.50 16.36 5.47
N GLU A 14 -16.48 15.55 4.43
CA GLU A 14 -17.49 15.55 3.37
C GLU A 14 -18.30 14.26 3.34
N GLU A 15 -19.48 14.31 2.78
CA GLU A 15 -20.26 13.12 2.50
C GLU A 15 -19.59 12.29 1.43
N PHE A 16 -19.35 11.02 1.73
CA PHE A 16 -18.78 10.09 0.78
C PHE A 16 -19.76 9.75 -0.34
N LYS A 17 -19.39 10.05 -1.58
CA LYS A 17 -20.13 9.71 -2.78
C LYS A 17 -19.30 8.80 -3.66
N PRO A 18 -19.70 7.53 -3.87
CA PRO A 18 -18.95 6.63 -4.73
C PRO A 18 -19.04 7.05 -6.21
N ILE A 19 -17.98 6.85 -6.98
CA ILE A 19 -17.96 7.12 -8.43
C ILE A 19 -18.93 6.18 -9.16
N LYS A 20 -19.01 4.93 -8.72
CA LYS A 20 -19.94 3.93 -9.25
C LYS A 20 -20.96 3.55 -8.19
N LYS A 21 -22.23 3.49 -8.57
CA LYS A 21 -23.31 3.11 -7.66
C LYS A 21 -23.02 1.76 -7.00
N LYS A 22 -22.99 1.75 -5.65
CA LYS A 22 -22.73 0.58 -4.80
C LYS A 22 -21.34 -0.07 -4.95
N GLU A 23 -20.41 0.53 -5.69
CA GLU A 23 -19.02 0.05 -5.79
C GLU A 23 -18.05 1.09 -5.26
N VAL A 24 -17.06 0.65 -4.50
CA VAL A 24 -15.99 1.49 -3.96
C VAL A 24 -14.65 0.89 -4.31
N GLY A 25 -13.81 1.66 -5.02
CA GLY A 25 -12.40 1.40 -5.14
C GLY A 25 -11.68 1.97 -3.91
N LEU A 26 -10.95 1.13 -3.19
CA LEU A 26 -10.10 1.52 -2.07
C LEU A 26 -8.66 1.19 -2.43
N TYR A 27 -7.80 2.20 -2.45
CA TYR A 27 -6.36 2.01 -2.54
C TYR A 27 -5.72 2.40 -1.21
N THR A 28 -4.83 1.56 -0.71
CA THR A 28 -4.07 1.86 0.51
C THR A 28 -2.59 1.56 0.28
N CYS A 29 -1.73 2.35 0.91
CA CYS A 29 -0.30 2.11 0.87
C CYS A 29 0.02 0.80 1.61
N GLY A 30 0.86 -0.03 1.02
CA GLY A 30 1.30 -1.28 1.63
C GLY A 30 2.67 -1.16 2.30
N PRO A 31 3.24 -2.27 2.76
CA PRO A 31 4.52 -2.29 3.45
C PRO A 31 5.70 -2.15 2.50
N THR A 32 6.82 -1.65 3.02
CA THR A 32 8.15 -1.92 2.48
C THR A 32 8.69 -3.18 3.16
N VAL A 33 9.03 -4.19 2.37
CA VAL A 33 9.25 -5.55 2.87
C VAL A 33 10.73 -5.87 3.08
N TYR A 34 11.36 -5.19 4.02
CA TYR A 34 12.78 -5.37 4.36
C TYR A 34 13.04 -5.69 5.84
N ASP A 35 12.04 -5.48 6.72
CA ASP A 35 12.16 -5.66 8.16
C ASP A 35 10.80 -6.02 8.80
N TYR A 36 10.81 -6.40 10.08
CA TYR A 36 9.63 -6.70 10.85
C TYR A 36 8.79 -5.44 11.12
N PRO A 37 7.49 -5.45 10.80
CA PRO A 37 6.64 -4.32 11.12
C PRO A 37 6.37 -4.26 12.63
N HIS A 38 6.54 -3.10 13.22
CA HIS A 38 6.10 -2.81 14.59
C HIS A 38 4.65 -2.32 14.61
N ILE A 39 4.07 -2.18 15.81
CA ILE A 39 2.66 -1.79 15.98
C ILE A 39 2.29 -0.47 15.28
N GLY A 40 3.21 0.50 15.26
CA GLY A 40 2.99 1.77 14.58
C GLY A 40 2.84 1.60 13.05
N ASN A 41 3.57 0.65 12.45
CA ASN A 41 3.42 0.32 11.03
C ASN A 41 2.09 -0.39 10.76
N LEU A 42 1.56 -1.15 11.73
CA LEU A 42 0.35 -1.95 11.57
C LEU A 42 -0.95 -1.16 11.83
N MET A 43 -0.89 -0.05 12.58
CA MET A 43 -2.04 0.78 12.91
C MET A 43 -2.83 1.30 11.69
N PRO A 44 -2.21 1.81 10.61
CA PRO A 44 -2.95 2.24 9.43
C PRO A 44 -3.79 1.11 8.81
N TYR A 45 -3.29 -0.13 8.80
CA TYR A 45 -4.01 -1.27 8.22
C TYR A 45 -5.28 -1.60 9.02
N ILE A 46 -5.24 -1.45 10.35
CA ILE A 46 -6.42 -1.60 11.22
C ILE A 46 -7.46 -0.53 10.86
N ILE A 47 -7.04 0.74 10.72
CA ILE A 47 -7.93 1.86 10.38
C ILE A 47 -8.58 1.63 9.01
N TRP A 48 -7.82 1.20 8.01
CA TRP A 48 -8.35 0.92 6.67
C TRP A 48 -9.27 -0.30 6.66
N ASP A 49 -9.01 -1.30 7.49
CA ASP A 49 -9.91 -2.46 7.62
C ASP A 49 -11.24 -2.06 8.26
N VAL A 50 -11.22 -1.21 9.28
CA VAL A 50 -12.44 -0.63 9.87
C VAL A 50 -13.25 0.11 8.80
N LEU A 51 -12.62 0.99 8.01
CA LEU A 51 -13.27 1.68 6.91
C LEU A 51 -13.89 0.70 5.90
N LYS A 52 -13.12 -0.31 5.49
CA LYS A 52 -13.58 -1.36 4.57
C LYS A 52 -14.79 -2.12 5.10
N ARG A 53 -14.79 -2.47 6.40
CA ARG A 53 -15.93 -3.14 7.05
C ARG A 53 -17.15 -2.23 7.11
N ILE A 54 -16.99 -0.97 7.47
CA ILE A 54 -18.09 0.01 7.48
C ILE A 54 -18.70 0.15 6.08
N LEU A 55 -17.88 0.29 5.04
CA LEU A 55 -18.34 0.36 3.66
C LEU A 55 -19.17 -0.88 3.27
N LYS A 56 -18.68 -2.08 3.63
CA LYS A 56 -19.40 -3.34 3.38
C LYS A 56 -20.74 -3.42 4.11
N VAL A 57 -20.78 -3.04 5.40
CA VAL A 57 -22.03 -2.99 6.20
C VAL A 57 -23.04 -2.02 5.59
N LYS A 58 -22.56 -0.93 4.97
CA LYS A 58 -23.41 0.02 4.22
C LYS A 58 -23.85 -0.48 2.84
N GLY A 59 -23.55 -1.72 2.49
CA GLY A 59 -23.97 -2.37 1.24
C GLY A 59 -23.10 -2.04 0.02
N TYR A 60 -21.90 -1.50 0.22
CA TYR A 60 -20.96 -1.28 -0.87
C TYR A 60 -20.14 -2.53 -1.17
N LYS A 61 -19.94 -2.82 -2.46
CA LYS A 61 -18.92 -3.76 -2.93
C LYS A 61 -17.58 -3.05 -2.93
N VAL A 62 -16.67 -3.45 -2.04
CA VAL A 62 -15.35 -2.81 -1.90
C VAL A 62 -14.30 -3.61 -2.65
N LYS A 63 -13.68 -2.98 -3.65
CA LYS A 63 -12.49 -3.50 -4.34
C LYS A 63 -11.25 -2.81 -3.74
N HIS A 64 -10.59 -3.52 -2.81
CA HIS A 64 -9.43 -3.02 -2.10
C HIS A 64 -8.14 -3.48 -2.78
N ILE A 65 -7.28 -2.54 -3.11
CA ILE A 65 -5.96 -2.78 -3.71
C ILE A 65 -4.90 -2.20 -2.79
N MET A 66 -3.81 -2.94 -2.61
CA MET A 66 -2.66 -2.53 -1.79
C MET A 66 -1.36 -2.85 -2.54
N ASN A 67 -0.43 -1.90 -2.57
CA ASN A 67 0.90 -2.16 -3.10
C ASN A 67 1.76 -2.92 -2.07
N ILE A 68 2.84 -3.51 -2.55
CA ILE A 68 3.97 -3.99 -1.76
C ILE A 68 5.22 -3.38 -2.39
N THR A 69 5.98 -2.64 -1.58
CA THR A 69 7.25 -2.05 -2.02
C THR A 69 8.36 -3.06 -1.76
N ASP A 70 8.69 -3.81 -2.79
CA ASP A 70 9.70 -4.87 -2.78
C ASP A 70 10.99 -4.47 -3.53
N VAL A 71 11.11 -3.21 -3.96
CA VAL A 71 12.27 -2.61 -4.61
C VAL A 71 12.22 -1.09 -4.54
N GLY A 72 13.37 -0.42 -4.64
CA GLY A 72 13.44 1.04 -4.86
C GLY A 72 13.12 1.89 -3.64
N HIS A 73 13.33 1.39 -2.42
CA HIS A 73 13.11 2.18 -1.22
C HIS A 73 14.43 2.56 -0.55
N LEU A 74 14.79 3.83 -0.65
CA LEU A 74 16.04 4.36 -0.13
C LEU A 74 16.08 4.44 1.40
N THR A 75 17.27 4.42 1.99
CA THR A 75 17.47 4.45 3.44
C THR A 75 17.20 5.82 4.05
N SER A 76 17.33 6.89 3.25
CA SER A 76 17.12 8.28 3.66
C SER A 76 15.79 8.84 3.15
N ASP A 77 15.17 9.74 3.92
CA ASP A 77 13.98 10.50 3.50
C ASP A 77 14.33 11.64 2.52
N ALA A 78 15.63 11.88 2.27
CA ALA A 78 16.14 12.89 1.33
C ALA A 78 16.34 12.34 -0.09
N ASP A 79 15.74 11.21 -0.44
CA ASP A 79 15.89 10.50 -1.72
C ASP A 79 17.34 10.13 -2.07
N ASP A 80 18.20 10.01 -1.05
CA ASP A 80 19.57 9.54 -1.16
C ASP A 80 19.82 8.30 -0.31
N GLY A 81 20.94 7.62 -0.57
CA GLY A 81 21.36 6.43 0.18
C GLY A 81 21.11 5.12 -0.55
N GLU A 82 21.44 4.04 0.15
CA GLU A 82 21.33 2.68 -0.38
C GLU A 82 19.88 2.16 -0.26
N ASP A 83 19.45 1.36 -1.23
CA ASP A 83 18.16 0.65 -1.14
C ASP A 83 18.11 -0.25 0.12
N LYS A 84 17.04 -0.16 0.89
CA LYS A 84 16.85 -0.89 2.16
C LYS A 84 16.94 -2.41 1.99
N LEU A 85 16.45 -2.93 0.86
CA LEU A 85 16.54 -4.37 0.55
C LEU A 85 17.96 -4.79 0.18
N VAL A 86 18.71 -3.94 -0.52
CA VAL A 86 20.12 -4.18 -0.84
C VAL A 86 20.95 -4.20 0.44
N LYS A 87 20.72 -3.26 1.36
CA LYS A 87 21.37 -3.24 2.66
C LYS A 87 21.07 -4.50 3.47
N ALA A 88 19.79 -4.87 3.59
CA ALA A 88 19.37 -6.09 4.30
C ALA A 88 19.93 -7.37 3.64
N SER A 89 20.08 -7.39 2.32
CA SER A 89 20.72 -8.47 1.56
C SER A 89 22.17 -8.66 1.97
N ARG A 90 22.94 -7.57 2.04
CA ARG A 90 24.35 -7.60 2.44
C ARG A 90 24.52 -8.07 3.89
N GLU A 91 23.69 -7.58 4.80
CA GLU A 91 23.76 -7.92 6.22
C GLU A 91 23.34 -9.37 6.52
N SER A 92 22.40 -9.92 5.77
CA SER A 92 21.84 -11.26 6.00
C SER A 92 22.47 -12.37 5.13
N GLY A 93 23.26 -12.02 4.10
CA GLY A 93 23.79 -12.97 3.10
C GLY A 93 22.71 -13.58 2.19
N LYS A 94 21.47 -13.07 2.22
CA LYS A 94 20.37 -13.49 1.36
C LYS A 94 20.23 -12.52 0.19
N ASN A 95 19.71 -12.99 -0.94
CA ASN A 95 19.38 -12.05 -2.02
C ASN A 95 18.09 -11.25 -1.69
N ALA A 96 17.96 -10.06 -2.30
CA ALA A 96 16.84 -9.15 -2.04
C ALA A 96 15.46 -9.79 -2.25
N TRP A 97 15.30 -10.68 -3.23
CA TRP A 97 14.06 -11.42 -3.48
C TRP A 97 13.68 -12.34 -2.33
N GLN A 98 14.64 -13.07 -1.78
CA GLN A 98 14.40 -13.96 -0.64
C GLN A 98 14.00 -13.18 0.61
N ILE A 99 14.57 -12.00 0.80
CA ILE A 99 14.22 -11.09 1.90
C ILE A 99 12.79 -10.57 1.70
N ALA A 100 12.48 -10.03 0.52
CA ALA A 100 11.14 -9.54 0.22
C ALA A 100 10.08 -10.64 0.41
N GLU A 101 10.29 -11.84 -0.13
CA GLU A 101 9.37 -12.98 0.04
C GLU A 101 9.16 -13.36 1.50
N PHE A 102 10.22 -13.35 2.30
CA PHE A 102 10.12 -13.64 3.72
C PHE A 102 9.27 -12.60 4.44
N PHE A 103 9.56 -11.30 4.25
CA PHE A 103 8.82 -10.24 4.93
C PHE A 103 7.40 -10.03 4.40
N ILE A 104 7.11 -10.37 3.13
CA ILE A 104 5.73 -10.46 2.63
C ILE A 104 4.93 -11.50 3.44
N LYS A 105 5.51 -12.67 3.69
CA LYS A 105 4.85 -13.71 4.51
C LYS A 105 4.65 -13.25 5.95
N VAL A 106 5.66 -12.62 6.56
CA VAL A 106 5.56 -12.03 7.91
C VAL A 106 4.42 -11.00 7.96
N PHE A 107 4.38 -10.09 7.01
CA PHE A 107 3.33 -9.06 6.94
C PHE A 107 1.94 -9.68 6.82
N ARG A 108 1.73 -10.65 5.92
CA ARG A 108 0.42 -11.31 5.76
C ARG A 108 0.00 -12.06 7.02
N ASN A 109 0.92 -12.72 7.69
CA ASN A 109 0.66 -13.36 8.99
C ASN A 109 0.21 -12.34 10.04
N ASN A 110 0.86 -11.16 10.08
CA ASN A 110 0.47 -10.09 10.99
C ASN A 110 -0.94 -9.55 10.69
N LEU A 111 -1.30 -9.38 9.41
CA LEU A 111 -2.68 -9.02 9.04
C LEU A 111 -3.68 -10.07 9.55
N SER A 112 -3.38 -11.34 9.37
CA SER A 112 -4.23 -12.46 9.85
C SER A 112 -4.37 -12.45 11.37
N ASN A 113 -3.25 -12.31 12.10
CA ASN A 113 -3.24 -12.29 13.58
C ASN A 113 -4.02 -11.10 14.15
N LEU A 114 -4.06 -9.99 13.44
CA LEU A 114 -4.86 -8.80 13.78
C LEU A 114 -6.30 -8.86 13.26
N ASN A 115 -6.73 -9.99 12.68
CA ASN A 115 -8.05 -10.13 12.07
C ASN A 115 -8.36 -9.05 11.01
N ILE A 116 -7.34 -8.59 10.30
CA ILE A 116 -7.47 -7.63 9.20
C ILE A 116 -7.84 -8.37 7.93
N THR A 117 -8.91 -7.94 7.27
CA THR A 117 -9.36 -8.52 6.01
C THR A 117 -8.36 -8.21 4.90
N GLU A 118 -7.80 -9.23 4.26
CA GLU A 118 -6.88 -9.02 3.14
C GLU A 118 -7.49 -8.16 2.02
N PRO A 119 -6.67 -7.35 1.33
CA PRO A 119 -7.12 -6.65 0.14
C PRO A 119 -7.57 -7.63 -0.95
N THR A 120 -8.35 -7.15 -1.89
CA THR A 120 -8.79 -7.93 -3.07
C THR A 120 -7.58 -8.35 -3.91
N LYS A 121 -6.55 -7.51 -3.96
CA LYS A 121 -5.30 -7.80 -4.65
C LYS A 121 -4.15 -7.02 -4.04
N PHE A 122 -3.01 -7.70 -3.88
CA PHE A 122 -1.70 -7.09 -3.68
C PHE A 122 -1.02 -6.88 -5.04
N PHE A 123 -0.32 -5.75 -5.19
CA PHE A 123 0.56 -5.47 -6.32
C PHE A 123 1.97 -5.22 -5.81
N ARG A 124 2.94 -5.95 -6.29
CA ARG A 124 4.35 -5.67 -6.04
C ARG A 124 4.84 -4.57 -6.97
N ALA A 125 5.75 -3.73 -6.49
CA ALA A 125 6.39 -2.74 -7.35
C ALA A 125 7.09 -3.40 -8.53
N THR A 126 7.77 -4.54 -8.29
CA THR A 126 8.46 -5.31 -9.34
C THR A 126 7.53 -5.92 -10.40
N ASP A 127 6.28 -6.22 -10.06
CA ASP A 127 5.30 -6.77 -11.03
C ASP A 127 4.83 -5.72 -12.05
N THR A 128 5.08 -4.43 -11.82
CA THR A 128 4.51 -3.32 -12.61
C THR A 128 5.58 -2.37 -13.16
N VAL A 129 6.83 -2.79 -13.24
CA VAL A 129 7.95 -1.94 -13.71
C VAL A 129 7.71 -1.41 -15.12
N LYS A 130 7.20 -2.23 -16.02
CA LYS A 130 6.91 -1.82 -17.41
C LYS A 130 5.86 -0.71 -17.47
N GLU A 131 4.79 -0.86 -16.72
CA GLU A 131 3.70 0.12 -16.62
C GLU A 131 4.18 1.42 -15.95
N GLN A 132 5.06 1.31 -14.94
CA GLN A 132 5.67 2.47 -14.31
C GLN A 132 6.55 3.26 -15.29
N ILE A 133 7.41 2.58 -16.04
CA ILE A 133 8.25 3.22 -17.08
C ILE A 133 7.39 3.93 -18.12
N GLU A 134 6.35 3.26 -18.62
CA GLU A 134 5.45 3.85 -19.61
C GLU A 134 4.70 5.07 -19.03
N PHE A 135 4.26 5.00 -17.78
CA PHE A 135 3.60 6.12 -17.12
C PHE A 135 4.53 7.33 -16.94
N VAL A 136 5.78 7.10 -16.52
CA VAL A 136 6.82 8.14 -16.40
C VAL A 136 7.11 8.76 -17.77
N ARG A 137 7.21 7.96 -18.84
CA ARG A 137 7.38 8.45 -20.20
C ARG A 137 6.25 9.40 -20.63
N ILE A 138 4.99 9.02 -20.36
CA ILE A 138 3.82 9.86 -20.65
C ILE A 138 3.85 11.18 -19.85
N LEU A 139 4.27 11.14 -18.59
CA LEU A 139 4.40 12.34 -17.76
C LEU A 139 5.47 13.30 -18.32
N ASN A 140 6.63 12.74 -18.72
CA ASN A 140 7.71 13.52 -19.33
C ASN A 140 7.27 14.16 -20.65
N GLU A 141 6.60 13.42 -21.52
CA GLU A 141 6.07 13.95 -22.79
C GLU A 141 5.04 15.07 -22.60
N LYS A 142 4.33 15.06 -21.47
CA LYS A 142 3.35 16.11 -21.11
C LYS A 142 3.96 17.28 -20.33
N GLY A 143 5.26 17.27 -20.05
CA GLY A 143 5.96 18.33 -19.33
C GLY A 143 5.70 18.38 -17.83
N TYR A 144 5.40 17.24 -17.22
CA TYR A 144 5.23 17.10 -15.76
C TYR A 144 6.50 16.61 -15.04
N LEU A 145 7.55 16.31 -15.77
CA LEU A 145 8.88 15.93 -15.29
C LEU A 145 9.94 16.83 -15.92
#